data_d39b674b94050afac6d16a2fbfd0c694
#
_entry.id   d39b674b94050afac6d16a2fbfd0c694
#
_cell.length_a   1.000
_cell.length_b   1.000
_cell.length_c   1.000
_cell.angle_alpha   90.00
_cell.angle_beta   90.00
_cell.angle_gamma   90.00
#
_symmetry.space_group_name_H-M   'P 1'
#
loop_
_entity.id
_entity.type
_entity.pdbx_description
1 polymer ?
#
loop_
_entity_poly.entity_id
_entity_poly.type
_entity_poly.pdbx_seq_one_letter_code
_entity_poly.pdbx_strand_id
1 'polypeptide(L)'
;MIARYVERLAARLQGRRPGPPAVHADAEGLGIGGHSIAWGEVRRLEACKRDAYVGDCLCLAILGSGDRAFEITEASPGWEAAGDAIERYLPGAMAHTEWMVRLIGSPPGQSVTVYPVA
;
A
#
# COMPACT_ATOMS: atom_id res chain seq x y z
N MET A 1 28.19 -4.40 -0.52
CA MET A 1 27.70 -4.47 -0.41
C MET A 1 27.53 -5.30 -0.49
N ILE A 2 27.79 -5.69 -0.51
CA ILE A 2 27.35 -6.13 -0.43
C ILE A 2 27.11 -6.74 -0.11
N ALA A 3 27.54 -6.77 -0.02
CA ALA A 3 27.03 -6.91 0.38
C ALA A 3 26.77 -7.34 0.92
N ARG A 4 27.05 -7.36 1.31
CA ARG A 4 26.63 -7.40 1.98
C ARG A 4 26.38 -8.16 1.91
N TYR A 5 26.47 -8.29 1.61
CA TYR A 5 25.88 -8.74 1.65
C TYR A 5 25.64 -9.47 1.33
N VAL A 6 26.34 -9.57 1.38
CA VAL A 6 25.83 -9.77 1.15
C VAL A 6 25.42 -10.38 1.35
N GLU A 7 25.63 -10.35 1.68
CA GLU A 7 25.04 -10.37 1.95
C GLU A 7 24.46 -10.74 2.22
N ARG A 8 24.84 -11.06 2.48
CA ARG A 8 24.22 -11.06 2.79
C ARG A 8 23.82 -11.82 2.47
N LEU A 9 24.04 -12.03 2.14
CA LEU A 9 23.37 -12.29 1.87
C LEU A 9 22.88 -12.84 1.54
N ALA A 10 23.21 -12.97 1.41
CA ALA A 10 22.49 -12.94 1.14
C ALA A 10 21.99 -13.42 1.17
N ALA A 11 22.26 -13.57 1.44
CA ALA A 11 21.60 -13.38 1.64
C ALA A 11 21.37 -13.91 1.59
N ARG A 12 21.62 -14.14 1.72
CA ARG A 12 21.32 -14.13 1.75
C ARG A 12 21.14 -14.55 1.23
N LEU A 13 21.62 -14.76 0.94
CA LEU A 13 21.29 -14.68 0.53
C LEU A 13 21.08 -14.87 -0.03
N GLN A 14 21.13 -15.13 -0.26
CA GLN A 14 20.98 -14.87 -0.64
C GLN A 14 20.81 -14.41 -1.01
N GLY A 15 21.68 -14.41 -1.08
CA GLY A 15 21.61 -13.21 -1.32
C GLY A 15 20.50 -12.58 -1.90
N ARG A 16 19.93 -12.85 -1.69
CA ARG A 16 18.70 -12.46 -2.18
C ARG A 16 18.18 -11.26 -1.43
N ARG A 17 17.80 -10.25 -2.12
CA ARG A 17 17.23 -9.14 -1.42
C ARG A 17 15.72 -9.32 -1.29
N PRO A 18 15.18 -9.06 -0.10
CA PRO A 18 13.73 -9.17 0.09
C PRO A 18 12.99 -8.11 -0.69
N GLY A 19 11.86 -8.46 -1.23
CA GLY A 19 10.97 -7.50 -1.84
C GLY A 19 10.17 -6.76 -0.80
N PRO A 20 9.24 -5.92 -1.22
CA PRO A 20 8.36 -5.23 -0.27
C PRO A 20 7.56 -6.25 0.54
N PRO A 21 7.23 -5.94 1.80
CA PRO A 21 6.44 -6.85 2.61
C PRO A 21 5.06 -7.08 2.00
N ALA A 22 4.53 -8.27 2.24
CA ALA A 22 3.20 -8.61 1.76
C ALA A 22 2.13 -7.85 2.53
N VAL A 23 1.05 -7.50 1.83
CA VAL A 23 -0.11 -6.88 2.43
C VAL A 23 -1.13 -7.95 2.73
N HIS A 24 -1.73 -7.91 3.91
CA HIS A 24 -2.79 -8.81 4.32
C HIS A 24 -4.04 -7.98 4.60
N ALA A 25 -5.18 -8.46 4.12
CA ALA A 25 -6.44 -7.75 4.38
C ALA A 25 -7.54 -8.80 4.54
N ASP A 26 -8.35 -8.62 5.56
CA ASP A 26 -9.47 -9.52 5.84
C ASP A 26 -10.60 -8.72 6.49
N ALA A 27 -11.59 -9.42 7.03
CA ALA A 27 -12.75 -8.75 7.64
C ALA A 27 -12.38 -7.91 8.85
N GLU A 28 -11.23 -8.15 9.47
CA GLU A 28 -10.84 -7.43 10.68
C GLU A 28 -10.01 -6.19 10.39
N GLY A 29 -9.24 -6.20 9.34
CA GLY A 29 -8.40 -5.06 9.04
C GLY A 29 -7.39 -5.32 7.95
N LEU A 30 -6.38 -4.48 7.96
CA LEU A 30 -5.35 -4.41 6.94
C LEU A 30 -3.99 -4.42 7.63
N GLY A 31 -3.05 -5.15 7.08
CA GLY A 31 -1.72 -5.22 7.67
C GLY A 31 -0.62 -5.30 6.65
N ILE A 32 0.55 -4.83 7.02
CA ILE A 32 1.76 -4.92 6.21
C ILE A 32 2.96 -5.07 7.14
N GLY A 33 3.78 -6.06 6.86
CA GLY A 33 4.92 -6.35 7.73
C GLY A 33 4.42 -6.66 9.12
N GLY A 34 4.98 -6.00 10.13
CA GLY A 34 4.55 -6.16 11.51
C GLY A 34 3.47 -5.19 11.94
N HIS A 35 2.92 -4.41 11.02
CA HIS A 35 1.93 -3.38 11.32
C HIS A 35 0.55 -3.81 10.89
N SER A 36 -0.46 -3.50 11.69
CA SER A 36 -1.84 -3.78 11.31
C SER A 36 -2.76 -2.70 11.86
N ILE A 37 -3.92 -2.57 11.23
CA ILE A 37 -4.90 -1.59 11.64
C ILE A 37 -6.29 -2.19 11.40
N ALA A 38 -7.18 -2.06 12.38
CA ALA A 38 -8.56 -2.49 12.20
C ALA A 38 -9.30 -1.49 11.32
N TRP A 39 -10.30 -1.96 10.58
CA TRP A 39 -11.04 -1.07 9.69
C TRP A 39 -11.63 0.13 10.43
N GLY A 40 -12.09 -0.07 11.65
CA GLY A 40 -12.65 1.03 12.45
C GLY A 40 -11.64 2.06 12.91
N GLU A 41 -10.35 1.74 12.80
CA GLU A 41 -9.27 2.65 13.18
C GLU A 41 -8.74 3.46 11.99
N VAL A 42 -9.15 3.11 10.78
CA VAL A 42 -8.72 3.83 9.58
C VAL A 42 -9.40 5.20 9.56
N ARG A 43 -8.60 6.25 9.46
CA ARG A 43 -9.11 7.61 9.40
C ARG A 43 -9.11 8.15 7.99
N ARG A 44 -8.13 7.74 7.20
CA ARG A 44 -8.00 8.28 5.84
C ARG A 44 -7.19 7.34 4.98
N LEU A 45 -7.57 7.23 3.72
CA LEU A 45 -6.79 6.53 2.71
C LEU A 45 -6.58 7.47 1.56
N GLU A 46 -5.31 7.66 1.16
CA GLU A 46 -4.94 8.50 0.04
C GLU A 46 -4.13 7.68 -0.94
N ALA A 47 -4.57 7.64 -2.18
CA ALA A 47 -3.83 6.97 -3.23
C ALA A 47 -3.02 8.01 -3.99
N CYS A 48 -1.81 7.67 -4.38
CA CYS A 48 -0.98 8.58 -5.15
C CYS A 48 -0.14 7.82 -6.16
N LYS A 49 0.34 8.55 -7.14
CA LYS A 49 1.23 8.00 -8.15
C LYS A 49 2.55 8.74 -8.03
N ARG A 50 3.62 7.99 -7.83
CA ARG A 50 4.95 8.55 -7.67
C ARG A 50 5.81 8.20 -8.86
N ASP A 51 6.70 9.10 -9.23
CA ASP A 51 7.75 8.77 -10.16
C ASP A 51 8.66 7.73 -9.52
N ALA A 52 8.94 6.69 -10.26
CA ALA A 52 9.89 5.68 -9.83
C ALA A 52 11.03 5.63 -10.83
N TYR A 53 12.09 4.94 -10.44
CA TYR A 53 13.26 4.84 -11.30
C TYR A 53 12.90 4.27 -12.67
N VAL A 54 11.99 3.32 -12.68
CA VAL A 54 11.53 2.70 -13.94
C VAL A 54 10.01 2.84 -13.99
N GLY A 55 9.54 3.99 -14.47
CA GLY A 55 8.11 4.24 -14.59
C GLY A 55 7.47 4.75 -13.31
N ASP A 56 6.16 4.72 -13.25
CA ASP A 56 5.40 5.22 -12.11
C ASP A 56 5.09 4.10 -11.13
N CYS A 57 4.95 4.45 -9.87
CA CYS A 57 4.58 3.51 -8.83
C CYS A 57 3.30 3.99 -8.14
N LEU A 58 2.29 3.14 -8.09
CA LEU A 58 1.06 3.46 -7.39
C LEU A 58 1.21 3.13 -5.92
N CYS A 59 0.77 4.03 -5.07
CA CYS A 59 0.93 3.94 -3.62
C CYS A 59 -0.38 4.25 -2.93
N LEU A 60 -0.57 3.67 -1.75
CA LEU A 60 -1.73 3.96 -0.93
C LEU A 60 -1.25 4.24 0.49
N ALA A 61 -1.51 5.45 0.97
CA ALA A 61 -1.19 5.85 2.33
C ALA A 61 -2.37 5.55 3.22
N ILE A 62 -2.12 4.90 4.34
CA ILE A 62 -3.14 4.52 5.30
C ILE A 62 -2.86 5.29 6.57
N LEU A 63 -3.83 6.13 6.97
CA LEU A 63 -3.70 6.97 8.15
C LEU A 63 -4.70 6.50 9.19
N GLY A 64 -4.19 6.24 10.38
CA GLY A 64 -5.02 5.79 11.50
C GLY A 64 -5.10 6.83 12.60
N SER A 65 -5.61 6.41 13.74
CA SER A 65 -5.70 7.28 14.90
C SER A 65 -4.30 7.59 15.43
N GLY A 66 -4.16 8.76 16.02
CA GLY A 66 -2.86 9.19 16.53
C GLY A 66 -1.89 9.39 15.41
N ASP A 67 -0.67 8.91 15.60
CA ASP A 67 0.39 9.07 14.61
C ASP A 67 0.57 7.85 13.73
N ARG A 68 -0.41 6.94 13.72
CA ARG A 68 -0.28 5.73 12.93
C ARG A 68 -0.43 6.05 11.45
N ALA A 69 0.58 5.70 10.70
CA ALA A 69 0.55 5.87 9.26
C ALA A 69 1.50 4.88 8.62
N PHE A 70 1.08 4.27 7.53
CA PHE A 70 1.96 3.42 6.76
C PHE A 70 1.50 3.42 5.31
N GLU A 71 2.32 2.89 4.44
CA GLU A 71 2.08 2.96 3.02
C GLU A 71 2.28 1.59 2.39
N ILE A 72 1.44 1.26 1.43
CA ILE A 72 1.60 0.09 0.61
C ILE A 72 1.73 0.53 -0.84
N THR A 73 2.35 -0.29 -1.66
CA THR A 73 2.56 0.03 -3.07
C THR A 73 2.08 -1.10 -3.95
N GLU A 74 1.94 -0.83 -5.24
CA GLU A 74 1.54 -1.86 -6.18
C GLU A 74 2.58 -2.97 -6.32
N ALA A 75 3.80 -2.73 -5.86
CA ALA A 75 4.82 -3.76 -5.84
C ALA A 75 4.67 -4.71 -4.65
N SER A 76 3.83 -4.38 -3.67
CA SER A 76 3.61 -5.24 -2.51
C SER A 76 2.74 -6.42 -2.88
N PRO A 77 3.15 -7.65 -2.57
CA PRO A 77 2.25 -8.79 -2.75
C PRO A 77 0.96 -8.55 -1.97
N GLY A 78 -0.17 -8.84 -2.57
CA GLY A 78 -1.46 -8.60 -1.94
C GLY A 78 -2.09 -7.25 -2.22
N TRP A 79 -1.45 -6.44 -3.06
CA TRP A 79 -1.96 -5.12 -3.42
C TRP A 79 -3.40 -5.17 -3.95
N GLU A 80 -3.66 -6.07 -4.91
CA GLU A 80 -5.00 -6.18 -5.51
C GLU A 80 -6.04 -6.63 -4.49
N ALA A 81 -5.68 -7.62 -3.68
CA ALA A 81 -6.60 -8.10 -2.65
C ALA A 81 -6.87 -7.03 -1.61
N ALA A 82 -5.89 -6.19 -1.31
CA ALA A 82 -6.08 -5.09 -0.38
C ALA A 82 -7.08 -4.08 -0.93
N GLY A 83 -6.99 -3.76 -2.22
CA GLY A 83 -7.94 -2.85 -2.84
C GLY A 83 -9.37 -3.38 -2.78
N ASP A 84 -9.54 -4.66 -3.06
CA ASP A 84 -10.86 -5.29 -2.97
C ASP A 84 -11.38 -5.32 -1.54
N ALA A 85 -10.52 -5.57 -0.58
CA ALA A 85 -10.92 -5.62 0.83
C ALA A 85 -11.34 -4.25 1.35
N ILE A 86 -10.65 -3.19 0.92
CA ILE A 86 -11.01 -1.83 1.30
C ILE A 86 -12.43 -1.54 0.83
N GLU A 87 -12.74 -1.86 -0.41
CA GLU A 87 -14.07 -1.63 -0.94
C GLU A 87 -15.11 -2.45 -0.18
N ARG A 88 -14.76 -3.68 0.18
CA ARG A 88 -15.69 -4.61 0.79
C ARG A 88 -15.95 -4.31 2.27
N TYR A 89 -14.91 -3.94 3.01
CA TYR A 89 -15.00 -3.87 4.46
C TYR A 89 -14.96 -2.46 5.04
N LEU A 90 -14.73 -1.45 4.21
CA LEU A 90 -14.65 -0.07 4.70
C LEU A 90 -15.75 0.77 4.05
N PRO A 91 -16.92 0.85 4.68
CA PRO A 91 -18.03 1.65 4.12
C PRO A 91 -17.59 3.11 3.99
N GLY A 92 -17.94 3.71 2.86
CA GLY A 92 -17.53 5.08 2.57
C GLY A 92 -16.25 5.20 1.78
N ALA A 93 -15.61 4.07 1.46
CA ALA A 93 -14.44 4.08 0.59
C ALA A 93 -14.87 4.10 -0.87
N MET A 94 -14.06 4.74 -1.71
CA MET A 94 -14.30 4.75 -3.14
C MET A 94 -14.09 3.34 -3.69
N ALA A 95 -14.87 2.95 -4.70
CA ALA A 95 -14.72 1.64 -5.32
C ALA A 95 -13.30 1.48 -5.88
N HIS A 96 -12.76 0.28 -5.74
CA HIS A 96 -11.38 -0.02 -6.14
C HIS A 96 -11.12 0.36 -7.60
N THR A 97 -11.99 -0.06 -8.49
CA THR A 97 -11.80 0.27 -9.91
C THR A 97 -11.87 1.76 -10.16
N GLU A 98 -12.68 2.47 -9.42
CA GLU A 98 -12.84 3.91 -9.62
C GLU A 98 -11.56 4.67 -9.26
N TRP A 99 -11.01 4.43 -8.07
CA TRP A 99 -9.83 5.19 -7.70
C TRP A 99 -8.59 4.74 -8.48
N MET A 100 -8.54 3.48 -8.91
CA MET A 100 -7.44 3.02 -9.75
C MET A 100 -7.46 3.73 -11.10
N VAL A 101 -8.65 3.86 -11.71
CA VAL A 101 -8.77 4.54 -12.99
C VAL A 101 -8.36 6.01 -12.87
N ARG A 102 -8.83 6.68 -11.81
CA ARG A 102 -8.48 8.08 -11.58
C ARG A 102 -6.98 8.24 -11.39
N LEU A 103 -6.38 7.34 -10.63
CA LEU A 103 -4.96 7.42 -10.32
C LEU A 103 -4.11 7.21 -11.55
N ILE A 104 -4.44 6.21 -12.36
CA ILE A 104 -3.69 5.92 -13.56
C ILE A 104 -3.74 7.10 -14.52
N GLY A 105 -4.89 7.79 -14.59
CA GLY A 105 -5.05 8.94 -15.46
C GLY A 105 -4.49 10.24 -14.93
N SER A 106 -3.97 10.25 -13.69
CA SER A 106 -3.44 11.46 -13.08
C SER A 106 -1.95 11.61 -13.32
N PRO A 107 -1.42 12.83 -13.36
CA PRO A 107 0.03 13.00 -13.41
C PRO A 107 0.66 12.61 -12.07
N PRO A 108 1.96 12.27 -12.08
CA PRO A 108 2.67 11.99 -10.83
C PRO A 108 2.59 13.15 -9.87
N GLY A 109 2.52 12.85 -8.58
CA GLY A 109 2.41 13.86 -7.53
C GLY A 109 1.00 14.22 -7.14
N GLN A 110 0.00 13.77 -7.90
CA GLN A 110 -1.39 13.97 -7.56
C GLN A 110 -1.87 12.85 -6.66
N SER A 111 -2.87 13.13 -5.84
CA SER A 111 -3.45 12.12 -4.97
C SER A 111 -4.97 12.05 -5.16
N VAL A 112 -5.51 10.88 -4.82
CA VAL A 112 -6.95 10.64 -4.86
C VAL A 112 -7.35 10.20 -3.46
N THR A 113 -8.34 10.87 -2.87
CA THR A 113 -8.84 10.46 -1.56
C THR A 113 -9.75 9.25 -1.76
N VAL A 114 -9.33 8.11 -1.22
CA VAL A 114 -10.09 6.87 -1.33
C VAL A 114 -11.10 6.78 -0.18
N TYR A 115 -10.74 7.31 0.99
CA TYR A 115 -11.60 7.25 2.17
C TYR A 115 -11.29 8.44 3.08
N PRO A 116 -12.29 9.09 3.65
CA PRO A 116 -13.70 8.93 3.30
C PRO A 116 -14.03 9.69 2.03
N VAL A 117 -14.99 9.17 1.30
CA VAL A 117 -15.55 9.87 0.16
C VAL A 117 -16.73 10.67 0.70
N ALA A 118 -16.64 11.97 0.58
CA ALA A 118 -17.63 12.87 1.14
C ALA A 118 -18.97 12.76 0.44
#